data_5c35ac1674de6ccb6fbd55c0a113a890
#
_entry.id   5c35ac1674de6ccb6fbd55c0a113a890
#
_cell.length_a   1.000
_cell.length_b   1.000
_cell.length_c   1.000
_cell.angle_alpha   90.00
_cell.angle_beta   90.00
_cell.angle_gamma   90.00
#
_symmetry.space_group_name_H-M   'P 1'
#
loop_
_entity.id
_entity.type
_entity.pdbx_description
1 polymer ?
#
loop_
_entity_poly.entity_id
_entity_poly.type
_entity_poly.pdbx_seq_one_letter_code
_entity_poly.pdbx_strand_id
1 'polypeptide(L)'
;MNTKQYTVIDLFAGCGGLSLGLYQAGWNGIFAIEKNPNAFETLDYNLIEGKQHFAWPQWLPIGPLNILEVNEKYKTQLRKLRGQVDLVAGGPPCQGFSMAGKRVKDDIRNQLVFSYIDFIDMVRPKLLLFENVKGFTYAFKKKNEADAVPYSEIVKKQLRDLGYGVHAQVVDFSHYGVPQRRKRFIMVGVLGGNESDAELFFEKIDKQKTSFLKDNKLDSFCCVRDAISDLLRENGQMETPDRKGFMSGLYGDVESKYERYLRQGIRKRQMVPNSHSFAHHTPEKVACFQNLLLNYPQKGKRIDGKAREGWGIKQRGITVLDPNQLAPTITNMPDDYLHYCEPRIMTVRECARIQSFPDWYEFKSKYTTGGQMRKKEVPRYSQVGNAIPPLFALQAGLVLKEMI
;
A
#
# COMPACT_ATOMS: atom_id res chain seq x y z
N MET A 1 14.23 -17.30 28.25
CA MET A 1 14.55 -17.76 26.88
C MET A 1 14.69 -16.52 26.01
N ASN A 2 15.88 -16.26 25.45
CA ASN A 2 16.05 -15.15 24.51
C ASN A 2 15.24 -15.50 23.24
N THR A 3 14.08 -14.89 23.07
CA THR A 3 13.33 -15.00 21.81
C THR A 3 14.15 -14.31 20.72
N LYS A 4 14.48 -15.05 19.66
CA LYS A 4 15.18 -14.51 18.49
C LYS A 4 14.46 -13.27 17.98
N GLN A 5 15.13 -12.13 17.97
CA GLN A 5 14.59 -10.90 17.41
C GLN A 5 14.91 -10.85 15.92
N TYR A 6 13.88 -10.80 15.08
CA TYR A 6 14.01 -10.65 13.64
C TYR A 6 14.03 -9.16 13.28
N THR A 7 15.01 -8.75 12.49
CA THR A 7 15.26 -7.35 12.15
C THR A 7 14.87 -7.02 10.73
N VAL A 8 14.32 -5.82 10.50
CA VAL A 8 13.93 -5.36 9.17
C VAL A 8 14.31 -3.90 8.91
N ILE A 9 14.66 -3.62 7.66
CA ILE A 9 14.76 -2.26 7.10
C ILE A 9 13.70 -2.13 6.00
N ASP A 10 12.88 -1.05 6.02
CA ASP A 10 11.87 -0.79 5.01
C ASP A 10 12.29 0.36 4.09
N LEU A 11 12.49 0.07 2.81
CA LEU A 11 12.89 1.03 1.79
C LEU A 11 11.68 1.48 0.98
N PHE A 12 11.55 2.78 0.73
CA PHE A 12 10.39 3.39 0.08
C PHE A 12 9.10 3.12 0.87
N ALA A 13 9.20 3.27 2.19
CA ALA A 13 8.18 2.84 3.14
C ALA A 13 6.80 3.52 2.95
N GLY A 14 6.74 4.65 2.22
CA GLY A 14 5.50 5.40 2.04
C GLY A 14 4.91 5.83 3.37
N CYS A 15 3.61 5.61 3.54
CA CYS A 15 2.95 5.85 4.82
C CYS A 15 3.02 4.65 5.78
N GLY A 16 3.89 3.65 5.53
CA GLY A 16 4.15 2.56 6.46
C GLY A 16 3.23 1.34 6.36
N GLY A 17 2.55 1.11 5.22
CA GLY A 17 1.66 -0.05 5.09
C GLY A 17 2.39 -1.39 5.21
N LEU A 18 3.56 -1.53 4.58
CA LEU A 18 4.42 -2.71 4.69
C LEU A 18 5.01 -2.82 6.11
N SER A 19 5.60 -1.73 6.62
CA SER A 19 6.13 -1.66 7.98
C SER A 19 5.10 -2.04 9.03
N LEU A 20 3.84 -1.60 8.89
CA LEU A 20 2.75 -1.94 9.82
C LEU A 20 2.48 -3.44 9.86
N GLY A 21 2.37 -4.09 8.70
CA GLY A 21 2.17 -5.55 8.66
C GLY A 21 3.36 -6.32 9.24
N LEU A 22 4.58 -5.89 8.95
CA LEU A 22 5.80 -6.48 9.53
C LEU A 22 5.87 -6.26 11.06
N TYR A 23 5.49 -5.07 11.55
CA TYR A 23 5.33 -4.81 12.98
C TYR A 23 4.34 -5.78 13.62
N GLN A 24 3.15 -5.95 13.03
CA GLN A 24 2.14 -6.89 13.52
C GLN A 24 2.61 -8.35 13.49
N ALA A 25 3.45 -8.71 12.51
CA ALA A 25 4.12 -9.99 12.45
C ALA A 25 5.24 -10.14 13.49
N GLY A 26 5.55 -9.10 14.29
CA GLY A 26 6.58 -9.10 15.34
C GLY A 26 8.01 -9.00 14.79
N TRP A 27 8.22 -8.29 13.68
CA TRP A 27 9.54 -7.84 13.23
C TRP A 27 9.96 -6.59 13.99
N ASN A 28 11.26 -6.43 14.23
CA ASN A 28 11.85 -5.23 14.83
C ASN A 28 12.46 -4.38 13.71
N GLY A 29 11.90 -3.20 13.46
CA GLY A 29 12.43 -2.26 12.49
C GLY A 29 13.77 -1.69 12.96
N ILE A 30 14.76 -1.61 12.07
CA ILE A 30 15.99 -0.86 12.34
C ILE A 30 15.78 0.61 11.95
N PHE A 31 15.37 0.86 10.72
CA PHE A 31 14.91 2.16 10.21
C PHE A 31 14.09 1.98 8.94
N ALA A 32 13.45 3.07 8.50
CA ALA A 32 12.76 3.14 7.23
C ALA A 32 13.26 4.32 6.38
N ILE A 33 13.19 4.20 5.06
CA ILE A 33 13.52 5.28 4.12
C ILE A 33 12.27 5.64 3.34
N GLU A 34 11.84 6.89 3.48
CA GLU A 34 10.78 7.52 2.70
C GLU A 34 11.18 8.97 2.38
N LYS A 35 11.11 9.35 1.11
CA LYS A 35 11.52 10.68 0.66
C LYS A 35 10.45 11.75 0.86
N ASN A 36 9.18 11.37 0.77
CA ASN A 36 8.09 12.34 0.81
C ASN A 36 7.74 12.71 2.25
N PRO A 37 7.80 14.01 2.64
CA PRO A 37 7.56 14.43 4.01
C PRO A 37 6.14 14.11 4.49
N ASN A 38 5.13 14.18 3.62
CA ASN A 38 3.74 13.92 4.01
C ASN A 38 3.50 12.43 4.31
N ALA A 39 4.15 11.53 3.55
CA ALA A 39 4.06 10.10 3.80
C ALA A 39 4.89 9.72 5.03
N PHE A 40 6.08 10.32 5.18
CA PHE A 40 6.92 10.11 6.35
C PHE A 40 6.23 10.57 7.65
N GLU A 41 5.53 11.71 7.66
CA GLU A 41 4.76 12.20 8.81
C GLU A 41 3.74 11.15 9.31
N THR A 42 3.08 10.45 8.40
CA THR A 42 2.16 9.36 8.75
C THR A 42 2.89 8.15 9.33
N LEU A 43 4.00 7.74 8.71
CA LEU A 43 4.84 6.65 9.19
C LEU A 43 5.38 6.95 10.60
N ASP A 44 5.94 8.14 10.78
CA ASP A 44 6.55 8.61 12.03
C ASP A 44 5.53 8.60 13.17
N TYR A 45 4.41 9.29 12.98
CA TYR A 45 3.35 9.35 13.98
C TYR A 45 2.89 7.98 14.47
N ASN A 46 2.72 7.01 13.56
CA ASN A 46 2.16 5.71 13.94
C ASN A 46 3.21 4.70 14.41
N LEU A 47 4.36 4.63 13.74
CA LEU A 47 5.29 3.50 13.90
C LEU A 47 6.63 3.89 14.54
N ILE A 48 7.08 5.15 14.41
CA ILE A 48 8.30 5.60 15.09
C ILE A 48 7.91 6.13 16.48
N GLU A 49 7.15 7.21 16.57
CA GLU A 49 6.71 7.76 17.86
C GLU A 49 5.67 6.87 18.54
N GLY A 50 4.61 6.45 17.81
CA GLY A 50 3.45 5.79 18.40
C GLY A 50 3.70 4.37 18.89
N LYS A 51 4.23 3.50 18.04
CA LYS A 51 4.47 2.07 18.34
C LYS A 51 5.93 1.75 18.66
N GLN A 52 6.84 2.72 18.46
CA GLN A 52 8.28 2.52 18.69
C GLN A 52 8.80 1.24 17.99
N HIS A 53 8.30 1.03 16.75
CA HIS A 53 8.62 -0.15 15.96
C HIS A 53 10.09 -0.18 15.56
N PHE A 54 10.71 1.00 15.38
CA PHE A 54 12.06 1.14 14.87
C PHE A 54 13.07 1.46 15.98
N ALA A 55 14.10 0.62 16.10
CA ALA A 55 15.29 0.90 16.88
C ALA A 55 16.24 1.81 16.08
N TRP A 56 15.82 3.06 15.84
CA TRP A 56 16.47 3.98 14.90
C TRP A 56 17.92 4.27 15.27
N PRO A 57 18.91 4.05 14.38
CA PRO A 57 20.31 4.22 14.71
C PRO A 57 20.70 5.71 14.81
N GLN A 58 21.51 6.07 15.78
CA GLN A 58 21.92 7.46 16.04
C GLN A 58 22.64 8.14 14.86
N TRP A 59 23.27 7.36 13.97
CA TRP A 59 23.96 7.90 12.81
C TRP A 59 23.06 8.32 11.66
N LEU A 60 21.77 7.91 11.69
CA LEU A 60 20.79 8.24 10.65
C LEU A 60 19.75 9.21 11.24
N PRO A 61 19.57 10.43 10.69
CA PRO A 61 18.55 11.35 11.19
C PRO A 61 17.14 10.78 10.97
N ILE A 62 16.24 10.99 11.94
CA ILE A 62 14.81 10.70 11.78
C ILE A 62 14.19 11.80 10.92
N GLY A 63 13.65 11.45 9.76
CA GLY A 63 13.04 12.40 8.83
C GLY A 63 12.90 11.85 7.42
N PRO A 64 12.34 12.64 6.49
CA PRO A 64 12.26 12.27 5.08
C PRO A 64 13.65 12.11 4.46
N LEU A 65 13.95 10.91 3.96
CA LEU A 65 15.26 10.56 3.44
C LEU A 65 15.18 10.05 1.99
N ASN A 66 16.07 10.56 1.14
CA ASN A 66 16.24 10.06 -0.21
C ASN A 66 17.26 8.90 -0.23
N ILE A 67 16.88 7.76 -0.74
CA ILE A 67 17.73 6.55 -0.76
C ILE A 67 19.06 6.78 -1.51
N LEU A 68 19.07 7.60 -2.56
CA LEU A 68 20.31 7.94 -3.29
C LEU A 68 21.31 8.63 -2.37
N GLU A 69 20.84 9.61 -1.61
CA GLU A 69 21.66 10.36 -0.64
C GLU A 69 22.09 9.47 0.55
N VAL A 70 21.20 8.59 1.00
CA VAL A 70 21.50 7.63 2.08
C VAL A 70 22.60 6.65 1.64
N ASN A 71 22.48 6.09 0.44
CA ASN A 71 23.47 5.16 -0.12
C ASN A 71 24.87 5.80 -0.27
N GLU A 72 24.91 7.08 -0.62
CA GLU A 72 26.17 7.80 -0.78
C GLU A 72 26.75 8.23 0.59
N LYS A 73 25.97 8.99 1.36
CA LYS A 73 26.42 9.64 2.60
C LYS A 73 26.71 8.66 3.72
N TYR A 74 25.91 7.58 3.84
CA TYR A 74 26.03 6.62 4.94
C TYR A 74 26.58 5.26 4.51
N LYS A 75 27.27 5.19 3.38
CA LYS A 75 27.85 3.96 2.81
C LYS A 75 28.65 3.13 3.82
N THR A 76 29.48 3.78 4.63
CA THR A 76 30.30 3.10 5.65
C THR A 76 29.44 2.47 6.74
N GLN A 77 28.41 3.18 7.23
CA GLN A 77 27.50 2.71 8.26
C GLN A 77 26.64 1.56 7.74
N LEU A 78 26.13 1.68 6.50
CA LEU A 78 25.37 0.62 5.84
C LEU A 78 26.20 -0.66 5.68
N ARG A 79 27.47 -0.54 5.28
CA ARG A 79 28.39 -1.69 5.19
C ARG A 79 28.67 -2.34 6.54
N LYS A 80 28.62 -1.61 7.65
CA LYS A 80 28.71 -2.22 8.99
C LYS A 80 27.52 -3.11 9.34
N LEU A 81 26.36 -2.89 8.70
CA LEU A 81 25.17 -3.74 8.87
C LEU A 81 25.22 -5.03 8.03
N ARG A 82 26.28 -5.22 7.21
CA ARG A 82 26.39 -6.35 6.29
C ARG A 82 26.24 -7.70 7.00
N GLY A 83 25.24 -8.47 6.57
CA GLY A 83 24.92 -9.78 7.11
C GLY A 83 24.25 -9.79 8.49
N GLN A 84 24.01 -8.62 9.09
CA GLN A 84 23.39 -8.48 10.41
C GLN A 84 21.87 -8.23 10.33
N VAL A 85 21.35 -7.89 9.16
CA VAL A 85 19.93 -7.61 8.94
C VAL A 85 19.25 -8.87 8.40
N ASP A 86 18.13 -9.25 9.01
CA ASP A 86 17.39 -10.41 8.56
C ASP A 86 16.60 -10.14 7.28
N LEU A 87 15.92 -8.99 7.18
CA LEU A 87 15.10 -8.63 6.03
C LEU A 87 15.34 -7.19 5.58
N VAL A 88 15.51 -6.98 4.28
CA VAL A 88 15.28 -5.67 3.64
C VAL A 88 14.05 -5.80 2.76
N ALA A 89 13.02 -5.02 3.08
CA ALA A 89 11.77 -4.96 2.33
C ALA A 89 11.65 -3.62 1.62
N GLY A 90 10.90 -3.56 0.49
CA GLY A 90 10.64 -2.28 -0.17
C GLY A 90 9.94 -2.38 -1.51
N GLY A 91 9.28 -1.27 -1.87
CA GLY A 91 8.59 -1.11 -3.15
C GLY A 91 9.09 0.13 -3.90
N PRO A 92 10.21 0.09 -4.62
CA PRO A 92 10.69 1.25 -5.35
C PRO A 92 9.68 1.73 -6.39
N PRO A 93 9.42 3.06 -6.49
CA PRO A 93 8.37 3.59 -7.36
C PRO A 93 8.63 3.30 -8.83
N CYS A 94 7.59 2.82 -9.51
CA CYS A 94 7.63 2.35 -10.87
C CYS A 94 6.76 3.22 -11.81
N GLN A 95 6.84 4.54 -11.72
CA GLN A 95 5.98 5.42 -12.53
C GLN A 95 6.31 5.39 -14.04
N GLY A 96 7.50 4.95 -14.45
CA GLY A 96 7.86 4.68 -15.84
C GLY A 96 7.19 3.43 -16.43
N PHE A 97 6.67 2.54 -15.60
CA PHE A 97 6.18 1.20 -15.98
C PHE A 97 4.66 1.00 -15.79
N SER A 98 3.98 1.95 -15.14
CA SER A 98 2.53 1.83 -14.99
C SER A 98 1.84 1.96 -16.35
N MET A 99 0.75 1.24 -16.57
CA MET A 99 -0.06 1.33 -17.79
C MET A 99 -0.60 2.75 -18.06
N ALA A 100 -0.62 3.61 -17.04
CA ALA A 100 -1.04 5.01 -17.12
C ALA A 100 0.14 6.01 -17.31
N GLY A 101 1.41 5.56 -17.32
CA GLY A 101 2.61 6.40 -17.42
C GLY A 101 3.20 6.48 -18.83
N LYS A 102 3.94 7.57 -19.11
CA LYS A 102 4.78 7.67 -20.31
C LYS A 102 6.01 6.78 -20.12
N ARG A 103 6.08 5.65 -20.76
CA ARG A 103 7.18 4.68 -20.68
C ARG A 103 8.46 5.25 -21.30
N VAL A 104 9.35 5.85 -20.52
CA VAL A 104 10.62 6.45 -20.96
C VAL A 104 11.78 5.64 -20.39
N LYS A 105 12.71 5.19 -21.27
CA LYS A 105 13.83 4.31 -20.92
C LYS A 105 14.84 4.96 -19.96
N ASP A 106 15.08 6.27 -20.07
CA ASP A 106 16.06 7.03 -19.27
C ASP A 106 15.40 7.84 -18.14
N ASP A 107 14.28 7.35 -17.61
CA ASP A 107 13.59 8.01 -16.52
C ASP A 107 14.41 7.87 -15.22
N ILE A 108 14.68 8.99 -14.54
CA ILE A 108 15.36 9.04 -13.24
C ILE A 108 14.75 8.08 -12.18
N ARG A 109 13.51 7.66 -12.40
CA ARG A 109 12.81 6.71 -11.56
C ARG A 109 13.30 5.27 -11.71
N ASN A 110 13.98 4.95 -12.83
CA ASN A 110 14.66 3.67 -13.01
C ASN A 110 15.89 3.58 -12.08
N GLN A 111 16.51 4.73 -11.77
CA GLN A 111 17.63 4.81 -10.82
C GLN A 111 17.21 4.36 -9.41
N LEU A 112 15.92 4.53 -9.03
CA LEU A 112 15.44 4.14 -7.71
C LEU A 112 15.36 2.61 -7.55
N VAL A 113 15.13 1.86 -8.61
CA VAL A 113 15.21 0.39 -8.60
C VAL A 113 16.66 -0.06 -8.42
N PHE A 114 17.60 0.58 -9.10
CA PHE A 114 19.02 0.27 -8.95
C PHE A 114 19.55 0.71 -7.58
N SER A 115 19.07 1.82 -7.02
CA SER A 115 19.46 2.23 -5.66
C SER A 115 18.98 1.24 -4.58
N TYR A 116 17.85 0.53 -4.80
CA TYR A 116 17.47 -0.61 -3.96
C TYR A 116 18.54 -1.72 -4.04
N ILE A 117 19.00 -2.07 -5.24
CA ILE A 117 20.01 -3.12 -5.44
C ILE A 117 21.34 -2.72 -4.82
N ASP A 118 21.76 -1.45 -4.99
CA ASP A 118 22.98 -0.93 -4.35
C ASP A 118 22.89 -1.01 -2.82
N PHE A 119 21.72 -0.74 -2.25
CA PHE A 119 21.48 -0.89 -0.83
C PHE A 119 21.59 -2.37 -0.39
N ILE A 120 20.99 -3.29 -1.15
CA ILE A 120 21.10 -4.73 -0.91
C ILE A 120 22.55 -5.20 -0.97
N ASP A 121 23.36 -4.70 -1.92
CA ASP A 121 24.78 -5.07 -1.99
C ASP A 121 25.58 -4.59 -0.76
N MET A 122 25.28 -3.42 -0.24
CA MET A 122 25.94 -2.90 0.96
C MET A 122 25.57 -3.66 2.22
N VAL A 123 24.28 -3.92 2.42
CA VAL A 123 23.75 -4.50 3.69
C VAL A 123 23.74 -6.02 3.68
N ARG A 124 23.58 -6.66 2.53
CA ARG A 124 23.51 -8.13 2.40
C ARG A 124 22.58 -8.79 3.42
N PRO A 125 21.27 -8.42 3.43
CA PRO A 125 20.32 -9.05 4.34
C PRO A 125 20.16 -10.54 4.03
N LYS A 126 19.72 -11.34 5.01
CA LYS A 126 19.43 -12.76 4.79
C LYS A 126 18.31 -12.98 3.80
N LEU A 127 17.25 -12.15 3.91
CA LEU A 127 16.09 -12.14 3.01
C LEU A 127 15.89 -10.76 2.41
N LEU A 128 15.33 -10.73 1.22
CA LEU A 128 14.76 -9.50 0.63
C LEU A 128 13.31 -9.73 0.19
N LEU A 129 12.50 -8.67 0.30
CA LEU A 129 11.15 -8.60 -0.24
C LEU A 129 11.04 -7.35 -1.11
N PHE A 130 10.79 -7.55 -2.39
CA PHE A 130 10.65 -6.48 -3.37
C PHE A 130 9.22 -6.47 -3.93
N GLU A 131 8.53 -5.34 -3.83
CA GLU A 131 7.19 -5.16 -4.40
C GLU A 131 7.19 -4.19 -5.57
N ASN A 132 6.36 -4.49 -6.57
CA ASN A 132 6.10 -3.55 -7.66
C ASN A 132 4.72 -3.78 -8.31
N VAL A 133 4.35 -2.89 -9.24
CA VAL A 133 3.13 -3.06 -10.03
C VAL A 133 3.28 -4.22 -11.03
N LYS A 134 2.16 -4.88 -11.38
CA LYS A 134 2.17 -5.95 -12.40
C LYS A 134 2.87 -5.53 -13.70
N GLY A 135 2.76 -4.25 -14.11
CA GLY A 135 3.42 -3.73 -15.32
C GLY A 135 4.95 -3.83 -15.33
N PHE A 136 5.58 -4.07 -14.17
CA PHE A 136 7.02 -4.30 -14.04
C PHE A 136 7.49 -5.58 -14.75
N THR A 137 6.59 -6.54 -14.97
CA THR A 137 6.85 -7.79 -15.72
C THR A 137 6.72 -7.64 -17.24
N TYR A 138 6.33 -6.46 -17.75
CA TYR A 138 6.14 -6.28 -19.17
C TYR A 138 7.38 -5.69 -19.83
N ALA A 139 7.77 -6.27 -20.98
CA ALA A 139 8.82 -5.72 -21.81
C ALA A 139 8.43 -4.36 -22.41
N PHE A 140 9.39 -3.45 -22.54
CA PHE A 140 9.21 -2.20 -23.29
C PHE A 140 9.36 -2.50 -24.78
N LYS A 141 8.26 -2.62 -25.50
CA LYS A 141 8.30 -2.68 -26.96
C LYS A 141 8.59 -1.27 -27.52
N LYS A 142 9.83 -0.99 -27.93
CA LYS A 142 10.09 0.04 -28.93
C LYS A 142 9.76 -0.50 -30.32
N LYS A 143 9.30 0.37 -31.23
CA LYS A 143 8.88 0.01 -32.59
C LYS A 143 9.92 -0.79 -33.39
N ASN A 144 11.19 -0.86 -32.98
CA ASN A 144 12.31 -1.48 -33.69
C ASN A 144 13.23 -2.38 -32.83
N GLU A 145 12.84 -2.79 -31.61
CA GLU A 145 13.65 -3.72 -30.79
C GLU A 145 12.87 -5.03 -30.61
N ALA A 146 13.36 -6.09 -31.25
CA ALA A 146 12.76 -7.43 -31.20
C ALA A 146 12.88 -8.11 -29.83
N ASP A 147 13.86 -7.70 -28.98
CA ASP A 147 14.27 -8.39 -27.75
C ASP A 147 14.28 -7.49 -26.50
N ALA A 148 13.20 -6.76 -26.26
CA ALA A 148 13.12 -5.95 -25.04
C ALA A 148 12.92 -6.83 -23.79
N VAL A 149 13.94 -6.89 -22.91
CA VAL A 149 13.90 -7.63 -21.65
C VAL A 149 13.07 -6.85 -20.61
N PRO A 150 12.12 -7.52 -19.90
CA PRO A 150 11.42 -6.89 -18.78
C PRO A 150 12.39 -6.44 -17.67
N TYR A 151 12.08 -5.32 -17.01
CA TYR A 151 12.91 -4.87 -15.89
C TYR A 151 12.95 -5.87 -14.72
N SER A 152 11.89 -6.63 -14.53
CA SER A 152 11.86 -7.73 -13.56
C SER A 152 13.00 -8.73 -13.77
N GLU A 153 13.33 -9.06 -15.02
CA GLU A 153 14.41 -9.99 -15.34
C GLU A 153 15.80 -9.36 -15.13
N ILE A 154 15.93 -8.05 -15.41
CA ILE A 154 17.17 -7.31 -15.12
C ILE A 154 17.45 -7.30 -13.61
N VAL A 155 16.43 -7.00 -12.80
CA VAL A 155 16.55 -6.97 -11.33
C VAL A 155 16.84 -8.37 -10.77
N LYS A 156 16.14 -9.40 -11.25
CA LYS A 156 16.42 -10.79 -10.86
C LYS A 156 17.87 -11.17 -11.14
N LYS A 157 18.36 -10.85 -12.35
CA LYS A 157 19.74 -11.13 -12.74
C LYS A 157 20.73 -10.45 -11.78
N GLN A 158 20.59 -9.15 -11.51
CA GLN A 158 21.49 -8.41 -10.64
C GLN A 158 21.49 -8.97 -9.20
N LEU A 159 20.33 -9.35 -8.68
CA LEU A 159 20.24 -9.96 -7.35
C LEU A 159 20.86 -11.36 -7.33
N ARG A 160 20.72 -12.16 -8.40
CA ARG A 160 21.44 -13.45 -8.55
C ARG A 160 22.95 -13.23 -8.61
N ASP A 161 23.43 -12.22 -9.37
CA ASP A 161 24.86 -11.86 -9.43
C ASP A 161 25.40 -11.45 -8.05
N LEU A 162 24.52 -10.95 -7.16
CA LEU A 162 24.81 -10.70 -5.75
C LEU A 162 24.68 -11.96 -4.85
N GLY A 163 24.46 -13.15 -5.37
CA GLY A 163 24.39 -14.40 -4.62
C GLY A 163 23.05 -14.67 -3.92
N TYR A 164 21.95 -14.05 -4.39
CA TYR A 164 20.59 -14.38 -3.93
C TYR A 164 19.94 -15.41 -4.84
N GLY A 165 19.35 -16.46 -4.26
CA GLY A 165 18.31 -17.22 -4.93
C GLY A 165 17.04 -16.39 -4.95
N VAL A 166 16.47 -16.08 -6.13
CA VAL A 166 15.31 -15.20 -6.26
C VAL A 166 14.18 -15.86 -7.03
N HIS A 167 12.98 -15.75 -6.48
CA HIS A 167 11.74 -16.13 -7.15
C HIS A 167 10.71 -14.98 -7.09
N ALA A 168 9.84 -14.90 -8.10
CA ALA A 168 8.85 -13.82 -8.15
C ALA A 168 7.55 -14.26 -8.79
N GLN A 169 6.43 -13.77 -8.26
CA GLN A 169 5.08 -14.01 -8.76
C GLN A 169 4.23 -12.75 -8.77
N VAL A 170 3.17 -12.74 -9.58
CA VAL A 170 2.11 -11.73 -9.50
C VAL A 170 1.05 -12.24 -8.53
N VAL A 171 1.01 -11.62 -7.35
CA VAL A 171 0.10 -11.97 -6.26
C VAL A 171 -1.14 -11.09 -6.30
N ASP A 172 -2.33 -11.67 -6.17
CA ASP A 172 -3.58 -10.94 -5.97
C ASP A 172 -3.89 -10.88 -4.46
N PHE A 173 -3.82 -9.68 -3.90
CA PHE A 173 -3.99 -9.50 -2.45
C PHE A 173 -5.42 -9.83 -1.96
N SER A 174 -6.40 -9.92 -2.85
CA SER A 174 -7.75 -10.35 -2.48
C SER A 174 -7.80 -11.77 -1.91
N HIS A 175 -6.86 -12.64 -2.27
CA HIS A 175 -6.76 -14.00 -1.74
C HIS A 175 -6.29 -14.06 -0.28
N TYR A 176 -5.82 -12.93 0.26
CA TYR A 176 -5.29 -12.78 1.61
C TYR A 176 -6.20 -11.94 2.52
N GLY A 177 -7.50 -11.88 2.21
CA GLY A 177 -8.51 -11.18 3.01
C GLY A 177 -8.58 -9.66 2.76
N VAL A 178 -7.90 -9.14 1.74
CA VAL A 178 -7.97 -7.72 1.37
C VAL A 178 -9.18 -7.49 0.45
N PRO A 179 -10.13 -6.59 0.78
CA PRO A 179 -11.40 -6.43 0.04
C PRO A 179 -11.23 -5.65 -1.27
N GLN A 180 -10.14 -5.90 -2.03
CA GLN A 180 -9.91 -5.29 -3.34
C GLN A 180 -9.16 -6.20 -4.29
N ARG A 181 -9.42 -6.04 -5.58
CA ARG A 181 -8.67 -6.67 -6.68
C ARG A 181 -7.36 -5.91 -6.89
N ARG A 182 -6.29 -6.29 -6.17
CA ARG A 182 -4.99 -5.64 -6.24
C ARG A 182 -3.89 -6.63 -6.55
N LYS A 183 -3.46 -6.66 -7.81
CA LYS A 183 -2.37 -7.52 -8.28
C LYS A 183 -1.04 -6.77 -8.21
N ARG A 184 -0.04 -7.41 -7.59
CA ARG A 184 1.31 -6.87 -7.45
C ARG A 184 2.36 -7.91 -7.79
N PHE A 185 3.44 -7.46 -8.40
CA PHE A 185 4.65 -8.24 -8.53
C PHE A 185 5.34 -8.28 -7.17
N ILE A 186 5.54 -9.48 -6.65
CA ILE A 186 6.26 -9.74 -5.41
C ILE A 186 7.46 -10.61 -5.77
N MET A 187 8.65 -10.22 -5.32
CA MET A 187 9.86 -11.00 -5.45
C MET A 187 10.49 -11.18 -4.07
N VAL A 188 10.89 -12.40 -3.78
CA VAL A 188 11.63 -12.77 -2.57
C VAL A 188 13.01 -13.26 -2.97
N GLY A 189 14.02 -12.93 -2.18
CA GLY A 189 15.37 -13.42 -2.35
C GLY A 189 15.95 -13.97 -1.04
N VAL A 190 16.71 -15.04 -1.14
CA VAL A 190 17.37 -15.73 -0.03
C VAL A 190 18.88 -15.68 -0.28
N LEU A 191 19.64 -15.08 0.62
CA LEU A 191 21.11 -14.96 0.49
C LEU A 191 21.77 -16.32 0.60
N GLY A 192 22.59 -16.67 -0.39
CA GLY A 192 23.27 -17.97 -0.46
C GLY A 192 22.35 -19.16 -0.80
N GLY A 193 21.04 -18.91 -0.99
CA GLY A 193 20.07 -19.90 -1.42
C GLY A 193 19.97 -20.01 -2.94
N ASN A 194 19.06 -20.87 -3.38
CA ASN A 194 18.69 -21.05 -4.78
C ASN A 194 17.26 -20.53 -5.06
N GLU A 195 16.79 -20.66 -6.29
CA GLU A 195 15.45 -20.19 -6.67
C GLU A 195 14.32 -20.92 -5.92
N SER A 196 14.46 -22.22 -5.66
CA SER A 196 13.47 -23.02 -4.91
C SER A 196 13.35 -22.56 -3.46
N ASP A 197 14.46 -22.13 -2.83
CA ASP A 197 14.39 -21.58 -1.47
C ASP A 197 13.55 -20.29 -1.41
N ALA A 198 13.60 -19.46 -2.44
CA ALA A 198 12.77 -18.26 -2.53
C ALA A 198 11.32 -18.59 -2.93
N GLU A 199 11.10 -19.65 -3.74
CA GLU A 199 9.77 -20.14 -4.14
C GLU A 199 8.96 -20.65 -2.95
N LEU A 200 9.62 -21.26 -1.94
CA LEU A 200 8.99 -21.71 -0.69
C LEU A 200 8.17 -20.63 0.00
N PHE A 201 8.53 -19.35 -0.16
CA PHE A 201 7.71 -18.25 0.37
C PHE A 201 6.29 -18.29 -0.20
N PHE A 202 6.16 -18.43 -1.51
CA PHE A 202 4.85 -18.39 -2.20
C PHE A 202 4.03 -19.63 -1.89
N GLU A 203 4.66 -20.79 -1.79
CA GLU A 203 4.00 -22.04 -1.38
C GLU A 203 3.46 -21.95 0.04
N LYS A 204 4.30 -21.48 0.99
CA LYS A 204 3.94 -21.35 2.39
C LYS A 204 2.81 -20.32 2.61
N ILE A 205 2.92 -19.14 2.02
CA ILE A 205 1.90 -18.09 2.21
C ILE A 205 0.56 -18.52 1.62
N ASP A 206 0.57 -19.22 0.48
CA ASP A 206 -0.64 -19.75 -0.13
C ASP A 206 -1.27 -20.88 0.70
N LYS A 207 -0.47 -21.75 1.27
CA LYS A 207 -0.90 -22.83 2.16
C LYS A 207 -1.48 -22.28 3.48
N GLN A 208 -0.87 -21.24 4.05
CA GLN A 208 -1.22 -20.73 5.38
C GLN A 208 -2.38 -19.72 5.36
N LYS A 209 -2.72 -19.09 4.22
CA LYS A 209 -3.73 -18.01 4.14
C LYS A 209 -5.08 -18.39 4.74
N THR A 210 -5.58 -19.61 4.51
CA THR A 210 -6.88 -20.04 4.98
C THR A 210 -6.92 -20.23 6.51
N SER A 211 -5.90 -20.84 7.10
CA SER A 211 -5.77 -20.96 8.56
C SER A 211 -5.58 -19.58 9.19
N PHE A 212 -4.74 -18.73 8.61
CA PHE A 212 -4.55 -17.37 9.08
C PHE A 212 -5.86 -16.56 9.15
N LEU A 213 -6.66 -16.59 8.08
CA LEU A 213 -7.94 -15.89 8.06
C LEU A 213 -8.91 -16.44 9.12
N LYS A 214 -8.99 -17.76 9.28
CA LYS A 214 -9.82 -18.42 10.29
C LYS A 214 -9.38 -18.03 11.72
N ASP A 215 -8.09 -18.06 12.02
CA ASP A 215 -7.55 -17.75 13.35
C ASP A 215 -7.78 -16.28 13.73
N ASN A 216 -7.78 -15.39 12.74
CA ASN A 216 -8.12 -13.98 12.90
C ASN A 216 -9.62 -13.68 12.79
N LYS A 217 -10.47 -14.69 12.70
CA LYS A 217 -11.93 -14.57 12.56
C LYS A 217 -12.34 -13.75 11.33
N LEU A 218 -11.60 -13.85 10.25
CA LEU A 218 -11.87 -13.21 8.96
C LEU A 218 -12.51 -14.21 7.99
N ASP A 219 -13.37 -13.72 7.12
CA ASP A 219 -13.92 -14.51 6.04
C ASP A 219 -12.94 -14.58 4.86
N SER A 220 -13.01 -15.66 4.08
CA SER A 220 -12.17 -15.83 2.88
C SER A 220 -12.52 -14.85 1.75
N PHE A 221 -13.73 -14.29 1.80
CA PHE A 221 -14.21 -13.24 0.91
C PHE A 221 -14.76 -12.09 1.75
N CYS A 222 -14.32 -10.86 1.45
CA CYS A 222 -14.78 -9.63 2.07
C CYS A 222 -15.13 -8.64 0.96
N CYS A 223 -16.39 -8.22 0.91
CA CYS A 223 -16.86 -7.26 -0.10
C CYS A 223 -16.72 -5.80 0.38
N VAL A 224 -17.07 -4.85 -0.49
CA VAL A 224 -17.03 -3.42 -0.14
C VAL A 224 -17.90 -3.11 1.07
N ARG A 225 -19.12 -3.66 1.13
CA ARG A 225 -20.03 -3.47 2.27
C ARG A 225 -19.39 -3.93 3.58
N ASP A 226 -18.82 -5.13 3.59
CA ASP A 226 -18.18 -5.69 4.79
C ASP A 226 -17.03 -4.83 5.32
N ALA A 227 -16.47 -3.96 4.50
CA ALA A 227 -15.35 -3.11 4.89
C ALA A 227 -15.77 -1.76 5.45
N ILE A 228 -16.95 -1.21 5.05
CA ILE A 228 -17.29 0.20 5.29
C ILE A 228 -18.76 0.46 5.63
N SER A 229 -19.58 -0.57 5.92
CA SER A 229 -21.00 -0.37 6.21
C SER A 229 -21.25 0.43 7.50
N ASP A 230 -20.36 0.35 8.46
CA ASP A 230 -20.41 1.12 9.71
C ASP A 230 -19.90 2.56 9.60
N LEU A 231 -19.58 3.05 8.38
CA LEU A 231 -19.07 4.41 8.11
C LEU A 231 -20.07 5.30 7.34
N LEU A 232 -21.35 4.94 7.35
CA LEU A 232 -22.38 5.69 6.63
C LEU A 232 -22.76 7.00 7.34
N ARG A 233 -23.21 8.00 6.56
CA ARG A 233 -23.70 9.30 7.08
C ARG A 233 -24.89 9.16 8.01
N GLU A 234 -25.72 8.16 7.83
CA GLU A 234 -26.89 7.89 8.66
C GLU A 234 -26.53 7.60 10.13
N ASN A 235 -25.30 7.17 10.41
CA ASN A 235 -24.80 6.97 11.77
C ASN A 235 -24.56 8.29 12.53
N GLY A 236 -24.81 9.43 11.88
CA GLY A 236 -24.60 10.77 12.40
C GLY A 236 -23.35 11.43 11.83
N GLN A 237 -23.26 12.74 12.02
CA GLN A 237 -22.17 13.56 11.50
C GLN A 237 -21.74 14.61 12.52
N MET A 238 -20.46 14.97 12.49
CA MET A 238 -19.91 16.10 13.22
C MET A 238 -18.80 16.79 12.43
N GLU A 239 -18.37 17.97 12.85
CA GLU A 239 -17.25 18.67 12.21
C GLU A 239 -15.99 17.80 12.26
N THR A 240 -15.26 17.75 11.13
CA THR A 240 -14.02 16.98 11.04
C THR A 240 -12.96 17.54 12.01
N PRO A 241 -12.41 16.75 12.93
CA PRO A 241 -11.50 17.25 13.97
C PRO A 241 -10.23 17.93 13.43
N ASP A 242 -9.74 17.49 12.27
CA ASP A 242 -8.49 17.96 11.66
C ASP A 242 -8.69 18.65 10.30
N ARG A 243 -9.94 19.06 9.98
CA ARG A 243 -10.26 19.73 8.71
C ARG A 243 -11.43 20.69 8.89
N LYS A 244 -11.16 21.90 9.33
CA LYS A 244 -12.17 22.95 9.56
C LYS A 244 -13.10 23.15 8.34
N GLY A 245 -14.40 23.28 8.61
CA GLY A 245 -15.44 23.50 7.60
C GLY A 245 -15.84 22.24 6.82
N PHE A 246 -15.39 21.05 7.23
CA PHE A 246 -15.81 19.79 6.65
C PHE A 246 -16.48 18.91 7.70
N MET A 247 -17.42 18.08 7.25
CA MET A 247 -18.10 17.11 8.12
C MET A 247 -17.47 15.72 7.99
N SER A 248 -17.46 14.99 9.09
CA SER A 248 -17.12 13.55 9.19
C SER A 248 -18.33 12.75 9.61
N GLY A 249 -18.43 11.51 9.14
CA GLY A 249 -19.37 10.52 9.68
C GLY A 249 -18.90 9.99 11.04
N LEU A 250 -19.86 9.53 11.84
CA LEU A 250 -19.62 8.81 13.08
C LEU A 250 -19.52 7.31 12.79
N TYR A 251 -18.93 6.56 13.72
CA TYR A 251 -19.00 5.11 13.68
C TYR A 251 -20.42 4.62 13.95
N GLY A 252 -20.92 3.74 13.09
CA GLY A 252 -22.09 2.91 13.34
C GLY A 252 -21.75 1.64 14.12
N ASP A 253 -22.73 0.75 14.21
CA ASP A 253 -22.55 -0.59 14.77
C ASP A 253 -21.66 -1.45 13.85
N VAL A 254 -20.95 -2.40 14.45
CA VAL A 254 -20.09 -3.33 13.70
C VAL A 254 -20.94 -4.44 13.10
N GLU A 255 -21.07 -4.46 11.78
CA GLU A 255 -21.90 -5.44 11.07
C GLU A 255 -21.12 -6.65 10.53
N SER A 256 -19.81 -6.49 10.30
CA SER A 256 -18.97 -7.53 9.71
C SER A 256 -17.81 -7.98 10.63
N LYS A 257 -17.27 -9.17 10.34
CA LYS A 257 -16.03 -9.64 10.99
C LYS A 257 -14.83 -8.76 10.59
N TYR A 258 -14.83 -8.24 9.37
CA TYR A 258 -13.74 -7.39 8.88
C TYR A 258 -13.73 -6.03 9.57
N GLU A 259 -14.87 -5.38 9.74
CA GLU A 259 -15.00 -4.15 10.53
C GLU A 259 -14.54 -4.38 11.97
N ARG A 260 -14.97 -5.49 12.60
CA ARG A 260 -14.52 -5.85 13.96
C ARG A 260 -13.02 -6.02 14.05
N TYR A 261 -12.39 -6.63 13.04
CA TYR A 261 -10.95 -6.78 12.97
C TYR A 261 -10.25 -5.42 12.86
N LEU A 262 -10.71 -4.53 11.97
CA LEU A 262 -10.09 -3.23 11.75
C LEU A 262 -10.30 -2.25 12.91
N ARG A 263 -11.39 -2.40 13.67
CA ARG A 263 -11.69 -1.57 14.86
C ARG A 263 -10.98 -2.03 16.13
N GLN A 264 -10.17 -3.07 16.08
CA GLN A 264 -9.34 -3.47 17.22
C GLN A 264 -8.35 -2.36 17.55
N GLY A 265 -8.24 -2.04 18.86
CA GLY A 265 -7.29 -1.04 19.36
C GLY A 265 -7.72 0.42 19.24
N ILE A 266 -8.92 0.73 18.74
CA ILE A 266 -9.48 2.08 18.83
C ILE A 266 -9.89 2.39 20.28
N ARG A 267 -9.80 3.68 20.65
CA ARG A 267 -10.22 4.14 21.98
C ARG A 267 -11.75 4.04 22.11
N LYS A 268 -12.25 3.53 23.24
CA LYS A 268 -13.70 3.37 23.49
C LYS A 268 -14.54 4.64 23.29
N ARG A 269 -13.95 5.83 23.41
CA ARG A 269 -14.62 7.14 23.27
C ARG A 269 -14.42 7.77 21.88
N GLN A 270 -13.75 7.10 20.95
CA GLN A 270 -13.52 7.63 19.63
C GLN A 270 -14.78 7.46 18.78
N MET A 271 -15.53 8.55 18.61
CA MET A 271 -16.77 8.56 17.83
C MET A 271 -16.51 8.79 16.33
N VAL A 272 -15.45 9.52 15.98
CA VAL A 272 -15.10 9.90 14.62
C VAL A 272 -13.91 9.08 14.13
N PRO A 273 -14.04 8.35 13.02
CA PRO A 273 -12.91 7.70 12.38
C PRO A 273 -11.90 8.74 11.88
N ASN A 274 -10.60 8.54 12.14
CA ASN A 274 -9.58 9.41 11.56
C ASN A 274 -9.66 9.41 10.03
N SER A 275 -9.55 10.59 9.43
CA SER A 275 -9.57 10.78 7.96
C SER A 275 -10.88 10.39 7.27
N HIS A 276 -12.01 10.37 8.01
CA HIS A 276 -13.35 10.10 7.45
C HIS A 276 -14.09 11.41 7.09
N SER A 277 -13.40 12.36 6.49
CA SER A 277 -13.95 13.65 6.09
C SER A 277 -14.65 13.57 4.73
N PHE A 278 -15.89 14.05 4.66
CA PHE A 278 -16.65 14.09 3.41
C PHE A 278 -16.17 15.23 2.52
N ALA A 279 -16.06 14.97 1.21
CA ALA A 279 -15.75 15.99 0.23
C ALA A 279 -16.99 16.87 -0.06
N HIS A 280 -16.77 18.15 -0.28
CA HIS A 280 -17.83 19.03 -0.80
C HIS A 280 -18.02 18.76 -2.30
N HIS A 281 -19.25 18.55 -2.70
CA HIS A 281 -19.67 18.39 -4.09
C HIS A 281 -20.69 19.46 -4.46
N THR A 282 -20.63 19.96 -5.70
CA THR A 282 -21.66 20.86 -6.20
C THR A 282 -23.00 20.13 -6.35
N PRO A 283 -24.14 20.83 -6.30
CA PRO A 283 -25.47 20.21 -6.49
C PRO A 283 -25.55 19.36 -7.76
N GLU A 284 -24.97 19.85 -8.88
CA GLU A 284 -24.97 19.13 -10.15
C GLU A 284 -24.17 17.81 -10.06
N LYS A 285 -23.04 17.82 -9.34
CA LYS A 285 -22.23 16.61 -9.12
C LYS A 285 -22.95 15.60 -8.24
N VAL A 286 -23.69 16.07 -7.22
CA VAL A 286 -24.53 15.22 -6.36
C VAL A 286 -25.67 14.59 -7.19
N ALA A 287 -26.37 15.37 -8.02
CA ALA A 287 -27.41 14.86 -8.90
C ALA A 287 -26.89 13.81 -9.90
N CYS A 288 -25.70 14.05 -10.49
CA CYS A 288 -25.03 13.07 -11.34
C CYS A 288 -24.74 11.77 -10.57
N PHE A 289 -24.22 11.85 -9.34
CA PHE A 289 -23.94 10.70 -8.51
C PHE A 289 -25.20 9.93 -8.10
N GLN A 290 -26.27 10.62 -7.76
CA GLN A 290 -27.58 10.01 -7.49
C GLN A 290 -28.10 9.24 -8.71
N ASN A 291 -28.04 9.84 -9.90
CA ASN A 291 -28.43 9.17 -11.15
C ASN A 291 -27.59 7.90 -11.40
N LEU A 292 -26.25 7.94 -11.18
CA LEU A 292 -25.38 6.79 -11.30
C LEU A 292 -25.73 5.68 -10.30
N LEU A 293 -26.00 6.03 -9.04
CA LEU A 293 -26.38 5.06 -8.01
C LEU A 293 -27.68 4.33 -8.32
N LEU A 294 -28.67 5.06 -8.87
CA LEU A 294 -29.98 4.52 -9.19
C LEU A 294 -30.00 3.71 -10.50
N ASN A 295 -29.35 4.23 -11.55
CA ASN A 295 -29.60 3.79 -12.92
C ASN A 295 -28.40 3.11 -13.59
N TYR A 296 -27.15 3.21 -13.03
CA TYR A 296 -26.01 2.57 -13.67
C TYR A 296 -26.00 1.04 -13.41
N PRO A 297 -26.11 0.20 -14.47
CA PRO A 297 -26.35 -1.23 -14.31
C PRO A 297 -25.08 -2.05 -14.02
N GLN A 298 -23.90 -1.50 -14.31
CA GLN A 298 -22.64 -2.27 -14.25
C GLN A 298 -21.76 -1.80 -13.07
N LYS A 299 -22.31 -1.79 -11.83
CA LYS A 299 -21.55 -1.45 -10.63
C LYS A 299 -20.27 -2.28 -10.55
N GLY A 300 -19.21 -1.71 -10.01
CA GLY A 300 -17.87 -2.30 -9.97
C GLY A 300 -17.04 -2.14 -11.25
N LYS A 301 -17.63 -1.70 -12.36
CA LYS A 301 -16.89 -1.38 -13.61
C LYS A 301 -16.66 0.12 -13.75
N ARG A 302 -15.48 0.47 -14.31
CA ARG A 302 -15.12 1.87 -14.56
C ARG A 302 -15.90 2.42 -15.75
N ILE A 303 -16.42 3.63 -15.58
CA ILE A 303 -17.05 4.43 -16.62
C ILE A 303 -16.01 5.44 -17.12
N ASP A 304 -15.51 5.28 -18.32
CA ASP A 304 -14.51 6.16 -18.94
C ASP A 304 -14.74 6.34 -20.46
N GLY A 305 -13.84 7.00 -21.14
CA GLY A 305 -13.92 7.26 -22.57
C GLY A 305 -15.25 7.94 -22.96
N LYS A 306 -15.88 7.48 -24.05
CA LYS A 306 -17.17 8.02 -24.54
C LYS A 306 -18.35 7.69 -23.61
N ALA A 307 -18.30 6.57 -22.87
CA ALA A 307 -19.40 6.16 -22.01
C ALA A 307 -19.68 7.20 -20.90
N ARG A 308 -18.64 7.91 -20.42
CA ARG A 308 -18.79 8.94 -19.38
C ARG A 308 -19.67 10.12 -19.80
N GLU A 309 -19.69 10.45 -21.09
CA GLU A 309 -20.43 11.61 -21.61
C GLU A 309 -21.95 11.40 -21.47
N GLY A 310 -22.43 10.19 -21.78
CA GLY A 310 -23.84 9.82 -21.60
C GLY A 310 -24.33 9.86 -20.15
N TRP A 311 -23.39 9.79 -19.18
CA TRP A 311 -23.69 9.87 -17.74
C TRP A 311 -23.38 11.25 -17.12
N GLY A 312 -22.98 12.25 -17.90
CA GLY A 312 -22.65 13.59 -17.39
C GLY A 312 -21.37 13.64 -16.55
N ILE A 313 -20.46 12.69 -16.71
CA ILE A 313 -19.21 12.59 -15.93
C ILE A 313 -18.15 13.49 -16.57
N LYS A 314 -17.79 14.59 -15.88
CA LYS A 314 -16.80 15.58 -16.33
C LYS A 314 -15.35 15.15 -16.09
N GLN A 315 -15.10 14.33 -15.05
CA GLN A 315 -13.76 13.81 -14.73
C GLN A 315 -13.33 12.68 -15.70
N ARG A 316 -12.07 12.27 -15.59
CA ARG A 316 -11.45 11.24 -16.45
C ARG A 316 -12.20 9.89 -16.49
N GLY A 317 -12.93 9.59 -15.43
CA GLY A 317 -13.74 8.40 -15.28
C GLY A 317 -14.05 8.17 -13.80
N ILE A 318 -15.04 7.31 -13.53
CA ILE A 318 -15.44 6.94 -12.17
C ILE A 318 -15.89 5.49 -12.14
N THR A 319 -15.74 4.83 -11.00
CA THR A 319 -16.31 3.51 -10.73
C THR A 319 -17.37 3.66 -9.65
N VAL A 320 -18.61 3.30 -9.96
CA VAL A 320 -19.66 3.12 -8.94
C VAL A 320 -19.35 1.81 -8.23
N LEU A 321 -19.07 1.86 -6.94
CA LEU A 321 -18.72 0.64 -6.20
C LEU A 321 -19.94 -0.30 -6.09
N ASP A 322 -19.67 -1.60 -6.17
CA ASP A 322 -20.66 -2.64 -5.92
C ASP A 322 -20.53 -3.11 -4.45
N PRO A 323 -21.57 -3.00 -3.63
CA PRO A 323 -21.50 -3.39 -2.21
C PRO A 323 -21.16 -4.86 -2.01
N ASN A 324 -21.50 -5.74 -2.94
CA ASN A 324 -21.39 -7.20 -2.82
C ASN A 324 -20.14 -7.77 -3.54
N GLN A 325 -19.27 -6.89 -4.06
CA GLN A 325 -18.07 -7.28 -4.79
C GLN A 325 -16.80 -6.72 -4.12
N LEU A 326 -15.65 -7.27 -4.51
CA LEU A 326 -14.35 -6.66 -4.19
C LEU A 326 -14.25 -5.29 -4.84
N ALA A 327 -13.71 -4.32 -4.13
CA ALA A 327 -13.36 -3.04 -4.71
C ALA A 327 -12.35 -3.21 -5.87
N PRO A 328 -12.37 -2.36 -6.88
CA PRO A 328 -11.23 -2.23 -7.80
C PRO A 328 -9.99 -1.78 -7.03
N THR A 329 -8.80 -1.89 -7.67
CA THR A 329 -7.55 -1.41 -7.06
C THR A 329 -7.66 0.05 -6.64
N ILE A 330 -7.55 0.36 -5.34
CA ILE A 330 -7.53 1.72 -4.83
C ILE A 330 -6.33 2.47 -5.40
N THR A 331 -6.61 3.60 -6.06
CA THR A 331 -5.63 4.49 -6.68
C THR A 331 -5.32 5.70 -5.79
N ASN A 332 -4.43 6.57 -6.26
CA ASN A 332 -4.11 7.84 -5.61
C ASN A 332 -5.10 8.99 -5.94
N MET A 333 -6.17 8.70 -6.69
CA MET A 333 -7.13 9.70 -7.16
C MET A 333 -8.44 9.58 -6.39
N PRO A 334 -8.83 10.61 -5.59
CA PRO A 334 -10.05 10.57 -4.78
C PRO A 334 -11.32 10.45 -5.63
N ASP A 335 -11.34 11.01 -6.83
CA ASP A 335 -12.51 11.05 -7.73
C ASP A 335 -12.72 9.75 -8.52
N ASP A 336 -11.88 8.73 -8.34
CA ASP A 336 -11.99 7.48 -9.10
C ASP A 336 -13.15 6.58 -8.64
N TYR A 337 -13.69 6.81 -7.42
CA TYR A 337 -14.70 5.93 -6.82
C TYR A 337 -15.89 6.69 -6.27
N LEU A 338 -17.08 6.33 -6.75
CA LEU A 338 -18.36 6.68 -6.13
C LEU A 338 -18.71 5.64 -5.08
N HIS A 339 -19.10 6.10 -3.90
CA HIS A 339 -19.57 5.23 -2.82
C HIS A 339 -20.74 4.34 -3.28
N TYR A 340 -20.90 3.15 -2.70
CA TYR A 340 -21.88 2.16 -3.18
C TYR A 340 -23.35 2.54 -2.95
N CYS A 341 -23.66 3.43 -2.00
CA CYS A 341 -25.04 3.87 -1.68
C CYS A 341 -25.18 5.37 -1.40
N GLU A 342 -24.11 6.12 -1.19
CA GLU A 342 -24.17 7.55 -0.92
C GLU A 342 -23.65 8.37 -2.12
N PRO A 343 -24.29 9.50 -2.50
CA PRO A 343 -23.93 10.30 -3.67
C PRO A 343 -22.67 11.16 -3.40
N ARG A 344 -21.58 10.50 -3.07
CA ARG A 344 -20.26 11.09 -2.79
C ARG A 344 -19.10 10.17 -3.18
N ILE A 345 -17.94 10.76 -3.34
CA ILE A 345 -16.71 9.96 -3.44
C ILE A 345 -16.39 9.28 -2.11
N MET A 346 -15.54 8.27 -2.17
CA MET A 346 -15.01 7.60 -0.98
C MET A 346 -14.19 8.55 -0.12
N THR A 347 -14.24 8.39 1.21
CA THR A 347 -13.32 9.08 2.12
C THR A 347 -11.96 8.38 2.17
N VAL A 348 -10.97 9.04 2.77
CA VAL A 348 -9.64 8.43 2.99
C VAL A 348 -9.75 7.19 3.88
N ARG A 349 -10.58 7.25 4.95
CA ARG A 349 -10.78 6.11 5.87
C ARG A 349 -11.41 4.91 5.18
N GLU A 350 -12.40 5.12 4.36
CA GLU A 350 -13.03 4.05 3.58
C GLU A 350 -12.02 3.40 2.62
N CYS A 351 -11.23 4.21 1.91
CA CYS A 351 -10.13 3.69 1.08
C CYS A 351 -9.08 2.94 1.91
N ALA A 352 -8.75 3.44 3.11
CA ALA A 352 -7.78 2.82 4.01
C ALA A 352 -8.27 1.45 4.52
N ARG A 353 -9.56 1.33 4.85
CA ARG A 353 -10.15 0.04 5.23
C ARG A 353 -10.13 -0.97 4.08
N ILE A 354 -10.43 -0.53 2.86
CA ILE A 354 -10.29 -1.38 1.67
C ILE A 354 -8.82 -1.80 1.44
N GLN A 355 -7.87 -1.00 1.89
CA GLN A 355 -6.43 -1.34 1.93
C GLN A 355 -6.01 -2.09 3.21
N SER A 356 -6.96 -2.49 4.06
CA SER A 356 -6.73 -3.20 5.31
C SER A 356 -5.95 -2.46 6.41
N PHE A 357 -5.92 -1.13 6.38
CA PHE A 357 -5.40 -0.36 7.51
C PHE A 357 -6.37 -0.40 8.69
N PRO A 358 -5.92 -0.74 9.90
CA PRO A 358 -6.76 -0.69 11.10
C PRO A 358 -7.13 0.77 11.44
N ASP A 359 -8.24 0.95 12.14
CA ASP A 359 -8.79 2.29 12.40
C ASP A 359 -7.96 3.12 13.38
N TRP A 360 -7.15 2.48 14.20
CA TRP A 360 -6.20 3.18 15.06
C TRP A 360 -5.01 3.80 14.29
N TYR A 361 -4.79 3.38 13.03
CA TYR A 361 -3.75 3.95 12.17
C TYR A 361 -4.22 5.30 11.61
N GLU A 362 -3.56 6.37 11.99
CA GLU A 362 -3.93 7.73 11.64
C GLU A 362 -3.13 8.25 10.45
N PHE A 363 -3.81 8.76 9.43
CA PHE A 363 -3.15 9.44 8.31
C PHE A 363 -2.97 10.92 8.64
N LYS A 364 -1.78 11.43 8.34
CA LYS A 364 -1.38 12.82 8.60
C LYS A 364 -1.22 13.60 7.30
N SER A 365 -0.93 14.91 7.40
CA SER A 365 -0.80 15.82 6.28
C SER A 365 -2.13 16.14 5.59
N LYS A 366 -2.07 16.64 4.36
CA LYS A 366 -3.24 17.13 3.60
C LYS A 366 -4.12 15.99 3.11
N TYR A 367 -5.42 16.20 3.07
CA TYR A 367 -6.38 15.25 2.49
C TYR A 367 -6.20 15.10 0.97
N THR A 368 -6.10 16.25 0.29
CA THR A 368 -5.97 16.33 -1.17
C THR A 368 -5.03 17.46 -1.56
N THR A 369 -4.45 17.38 -2.75
CA THR A 369 -3.72 18.47 -3.39
C THR A 369 -4.21 18.67 -4.81
N GLY A 370 -4.14 19.91 -5.32
CA GLY A 370 -4.58 20.28 -6.66
C GLY A 370 -3.43 20.76 -7.56
N GLY A 371 -3.68 20.85 -8.87
CA GLY A 371 -2.76 21.44 -9.83
C GLY A 371 -1.37 20.79 -9.86
N GLN A 372 -0.34 21.62 -9.95
CA GLN A 372 1.05 21.15 -10.04
C GLN A 372 1.57 20.52 -8.73
N MET A 373 0.96 20.84 -7.58
CA MET A 373 1.35 20.28 -6.29
C MET A 373 1.11 18.76 -6.20
N ARG A 374 0.20 18.20 -7.01
CA ARG A 374 -0.01 16.74 -7.12
C ARG A 374 1.24 15.95 -7.50
N LYS A 375 2.22 16.59 -8.13
CA LYS A 375 3.50 15.96 -8.52
C LYS A 375 4.53 15.97 -7.39
N LYS A 376 4.36 16.86 -6.41
CA LYS A 376 5.31 17.11 -5.32
C LYS A 376 4.86 16.55 -3.98
N GLU A 377 3.55 16.58 -3.73
CA GLU A 377 2.95 16.17 -2.46
C GLU A 377 2.28 14.79 -2.58
N VAL A 378 2.30 14.05 -1.47
CA VAL A 378 1.60 12.77 -1.33
C VAL A 378 0.51 12.93 -0.28
N PRO A 379 -0.68 13.46 -0.65
CA PRO A 379 -1.79 13.63 0.27
C PRO A 379 -2.33 12.27 0.74
N ARG A 380 -3.18 12.25 1.76
CA ARG A 380 -3.70 11.03 2.41
C ARG A 380 -4.27 10.00 1.42
N TYR A 381 -5.04 10.43 0.40
CA TYR A 381 -5.52 9.52 -0.64
C TYR A 381 -4.38 8.84 -1.41
N SER A 382 -3.31 9.59 -1.71
CA SER A 382 -2.15 9.02 -2.40
C SER A 382 -1.34 8.10 -1.49
N GLN A 383 -1.23 8.43 -0.20
CA GLN A 383 -0.60 7.56 0.79
C GLN A 383 -1.28 6.20 0.83
N VAL A 384 -2.61 6.19 0.98
CA VAL A 384 -3.42 4.96 0.99
C VAL A 384 -3.32 4.21 -0.34
N GLY A 385 -3.48 4.89 -1.47
CA GLY A 385 -3.48 4.25 -2.80
C GLY A 385 -2.13 3.61 -3.18
N ASN A 386 -1.02 4.17 -2.70
CA ASN A 386 0.32 3.66 -2.97
C ASN A 386 0.73 2.53 -2.01
N ALA A 387 0.07 2.38 -0.88
CA ALA A 387 0.47 1.44 0.16
C ALA A 387 0.34 -0.04 -0.26
N ILE A 388 1.20 -0.86 0.32
CA ILE A 388 1.00 -2.32 0.41
C ILE A 388 -0.01 -2.57 1.54
N PRO A 389 -1.07 -3.37 1.32
CA PRO A 389 -2.05 -3.68 2.36
C PRO A 389 -1.41 -4.34 3.58
N PRO A 390 -1.59 -3.80 4.80
CA PRO A 390 -0.99 -4.34 6.02
C PRO A 390 -1.38 -5.80 6.30
N LEU A 391 -2.59 -6.22 5.95
CA LEU A 391 -3.05 -7.59 6.15
C LEU A 391 -2.27 -8.62 5.31
N PHE A 392 -1.89 -8.25 4.07
CA PHE A 392 -0.99 -9.07 3.27
C PHE A 392 0.44 -9.03 3.83
N ALA A 393 0.92 -7.84 4.20
CA ALA A 393 2.26 -7.67 4.76
C ALA A 393 2.45 -8.43 6.08
N LEU A 394 1.42 -8.52 6.92
CA LEU A 394 1.41 -9.34 8.14
C LEU A 394 1.61 -10.83 7.79
N GLN A 395 0.82 -11.37 6.86
CA GLN A 395 0.94 -12.77 6.45
C GLN A 395 2.31 -13.06 5.82
N ALA A 396 2.79 -12.16 4.95
CA ALA A 396 4.12 -12.25 4.37
C ALA A 396 5.22 -12.23 5.45
N GLY A 397 5.10 -11.34 6.43
CA GLY A 397 6.05 -11.24 7.55
C GLY A 397 6.12 -12.49 8.41
N LEU A 398 4.97 -13.14 8.66
CA LEU A 398 4.94 -14.42 9.40
C LEU A 398 5.69 -15.52 8.63
N VAL A 399 5.42 -15.67 7.34
CA VAL A 399 6.08 -16.68 6.50
C VAL A 399 7.59 -16.40 6.36
N LEU A 400 8.00 -15.14 6.17
CA LEU A 400 9.42 -14.78 6.06
C LEU A 400 10.22 -15.15 7.33
N LYS A 401 9.61 -15.09 8.52
CA LYS A 401 10.26 -15.55 9.76
C LYS A 401 10.57 -17.04 9.76
N GLU A 402 9.72 -17.84 9.14
CA GLU A 402 9.91 -19.29 9.05
C GLU A 402 11.01 -19.68 8.06
N MET A 403 11.52 -18.74 7.28
CA MET A 403 12.57 -18.95 6.28
C MET A 403 13.99 -18.62 6.80
N ILE A 404 14.11 -18.07 8.04
CA ILE A 404 15.35 -17.71 8.71
C ILE A 404 15.65 -18.71 9.85
#